data_2f3c9e592986ed399e7633b0365f07e9
#
_entry.id   2f3c9e592986ed399e7633b0365f07e9
#
_cell.length_a   1.000
_cell.length_b   1.000
_cell.length_c   1.000
_cell.angle_alpha   90.00
_cell.angle_beta   90.00
_cell.angle_gamma   90.00
#
_symmetry.space_group_name_H-M   'P 1'
#
loop_
_entity.id
_entity.type
_entity.pdbx_description
1 polymer ?
#
loop_
_entity_poly.entity_id
_entity_poly.type
_entity_poly.pdbx_seq_one_letter_code
_entity_poly.pdbx_strand_id
1 'polypeptide(L)'
;DTRDGMVRTYREMIRTVSEMGEVVAAEGIDCGFVQGGTVVAATRAGQVPRLKASIDLANRAGFGESDLRWLEPAEAARHVAPSRLFGASFTPHCAAVDPARLVLGLAAAVERRGVVVYERTPGRIVPGGVWTPAGMIRADRVVQAVEAYRTQLPGQRRRVIPVYSLMVMTAPIPATMWGQVGLGARETFSDGRHLIIYGQRTADDRMAFGGRGAPYHYGSAI
;
A
#
# COMPACT_ATOMS: atom_id res chain seq x y z
N ASP A 1 -27.58 4.88 1.13
CA ASP A 1 -27.22 5.05 -0.26
C ASP A 1 -25.81 4.52 -0.53
N THR A 2 -25.62 3.83 -1.67
CA THR A 2 -24.33 3.22 -2.05
C THR A 2 -23.22 4.27 -2.19
N ARG A 3 -23.57 5.46 -2.69
CA ARG A 3 -22.65 6.58 -2.83
C ARG A 3 -22.13 7.08 -1.48
N ASP A 4 -23.01 7.27 -0.51
CA ASP A 4 -22.62 7.71 0.83
C ASP A 4 -21.76 6.68 1.54
N GLY A 5 -22.02 5.39 1.30
CA GLY A 5 -21.19 4.29 1.76
C GLY A 5 -19.77 4.36 1.20
N MET A 6 -19.62 4.58 -0.10
CA MET A 6 -18.32 4.75 -0.76
C MET A 6 -17.56 5.96 -0.21
N VAL A 7 -18.21 7.11 -0.07
CA VAL A 7 -17.59 8.34 0.45
C VAL A 7 -17.10 8.12 1.89
N ARG A 8 -17.93 7.53 2.75
CA ARG A 8 -17.52 7.18 4.12
C ARG A 8 -16.31 6.25 4.12
N THR A 9 -16.35 5.18 3.33
CA THR A 9 -15.22 4.23 3.25
C THR A 9 -13.93 4.94 2.81
N TYR A 10 -14.01 5.80 1.81
CA TYR A 10 -12.84 6.54 1.32
C TYR A 10 -12.26 7.48 2.39
N ARG A 11 -13.11 8.19 3.13
CA ARG A 11 -12.68 9.03 4.26
C ARG A 11 -12.03 8.23 5.38
N GLU A 12 -12.57 7.04 5.69
CA GLU A 12 -11.95 6.13 6.67
C GLU A 12 -10.58 5.62 6.18
N MET A 13 -10.42 5.34 4.90
CA MET A 13 -9.12 4.97 4.32
C MET A 13 -8.10 6.11 4.44
N ILE A 14 -8.50 7.35 4.16
CA ILE A 14 -7.67 8.54 4.38
C ILE A 14 -7.24 8.63 5.85
N ARG A 15 -8.22 8.52 6.77
CA ARG A 15 -7.95 8.56 8.23
C ARG A 15 -6.99 7.46 8.64
N THR A 16 -7.13 6.25 8.11
CA THR A 16 -6.27 5.11 8.42
C THR A 16 -4.79 5.39 8.11
N VAL A 17 -4.48 6.12 7.04
CA VAL A 17 -3.10 6.48 6.72
C VAL A 17 -2.50 7.39 7.80
N SER A 18 -3.23 8.42 8.23
CA SER A 18 -2.78 9.34 9.29
C SER A 18 -2.67 8.62 10.64
N GLU A 19 -3.68 7.83 10.98
CA GLU A 19 -3.73 7.03 12.21
C GLU A 19 -2.56 6.02 12.29
N MET A 20 -2.17 5.42 11.15
CA MET A 20 -0.96 4.59 11.10
C MET A 20 0.28 5.39 11.49
N GLY A 21 0.43 6.62 11.00
CA GLY A 21 1.54 7.51 11.38
C GLY A 21 1.57 7.81 12.88
N GLU A 22 0.40 8.08 13.47
CA GLU A 22 0.25 8.31 14.90
C GLU A 22 0.62 7.06 15.72
N VAL A 23 0.14 5.89 15.30
CA VAL A 23 0.42 4.62 16.00
C VAL A 23 1.90 4.27 15.93
N VAL A 24 2.56 4.36 14.78
CA VAL A 24 3.99 4.02 14.69
C VAL A 24 4.85 4.98 15.50
N ALA A 25 4.46 6.26 15.59
CA ALA A 25 5.14 7.23 16.45
C ALA A 25 4.93 6.93 17.94
N ALA A 26 3.68 6.67 18.35
CA ALA A 26 3.32 6.37 19.74
C ALA A 26 3.96 5.07 20.25
N GLU A 27 4.09 4.06 19.39
CA GLU A 27 4.71 2.77 19.72
C GLU A 27 6.24 2.77 19.57
N GLY A 28 6.82 3.83 19.04
CA GLY A 28 8.26 3.92 18.78
C GLY A 28 8.72 2.96 17.67
N ILE A 29 7.90 2.71 16.67
CA ILE A 29 8.21 1.80 15.57
C ILE A 29 8.98 2.55 14.47
N ASP A 30 10.27 2.28 14.35
CA ASP A 30 11.10 2.79 13.23
C ASP A 30 10.87 1.98 11.96
N CYS A 31 9.81 2.30 11.25
CA CYS A 31 9.51 1.69 9.95
C CYS A 31 9.70 2.66 8.77
N GLY A 32 10.35 3.79 8.98
CA GLY A 32 10.59 4.78 7.94
C GLY A 32 9.28 5.36 7.37
N PHE A 33 8.22 5.46 8.17
CA PHE A 33 6.94 6.04 7.76
C PHE A 33 7.09 7.50 7.35
N VAL A 34 6.63 7.83 6.14
CA VAL A 34 6.55 9.21 5.65
C VAL A 34 5.27 9.37 4.83
N GLN A 35 4.41 10.29 5.23
CA GLN A 35 3.20 10.65 4.48
C GLN A 35 3.53 11.70 3.41
N GLY A 36 4.23 11.27 2.34
CA GLY A 36 4.61 12.12 1.23
C GLY A 36 3.54 12.27 0.14
N GLY A 37 2.46 11.50 0.25
CA GLY A 37 1.43 11.44 -0.77
C GLY A 37 1.77 10.47 -1.91
N THR A 38 0.93 10.51 -2.96
CA THR A 38 1.17 9.72 -4.18
C THR A 38 0.87 10.52 -5.44
N VAL A 39 1.65 10.23 -6.46
CA VAL A 39 1.57 10.87 -7.79
C VAL A 39 1.21 9.81 -8.83
N VAL A 40 0.17 10.09 -9.63
CA VAL A 40 -0.11 9.28 -10.82
C VAL A 40 0.26 10.08 -12.06
N ALA A 41 1.40 9.75 -12.66
CA ALA A 41 1.96 10.47 -13.79
C ALA A 41 1.25 10.13 -15.11
N ALA A 42 0.85 11.15 -15.87
CA ALA A 42 0.44 11.00 -17.26
C ALA A 42 1.70 11.00 -18.14
N THR A 43 2.14 9.82 -18.56
CA THR A 43 3.33 9.65 -19.44
C THR A 43 2.96 9.64 -20.92
N ARG A 44 1.68 9.73 -21.26
CA ARG A 44 1.10 9.83 -22.60
C ARG A 44 -0.09 10.79 -22.59
N ALA A 45 -0.25 11.59 -23.65
CA ALA A 45 -1.32 12.59 -23.76
C ALA A 45 -2.74 11.98 -23.55
N GLY A 46 -3.01 10.78 -24.06
CA GLY A 46 -4.30 10.12 -23.89
C GLY A 46 -4.65 9.70 -22.46
N GLN A 47 -3.70 9.77 -21.52
CA GLN A 47 -3.95 9.50 -20.10
C GLN A 47 -4.53 10.72 -19.36
N VAL A 48 -4.24 11.93 -19.85
CA VAL A 48 -4.64 13.19 -19.20
C VAL A 48 -6.16 13.28 -18.99
N PRO A 49 -7.01 13.08 -20.01
CA PRO A 49 -8.47 13.17 -19.82
C PRO A 49 -8.99 12.20 -18.78
N ARG A 50 -8.43 10.97 -18.73
CA ARG A 50 -8.86 9.94 -17.79
C ARG A 50 -8.49 10.31 -16.34
N LEU A 51 -7.28 10.82 -16.11
CA LEU A 51 -6.87 11.26 -14.78
C LEU A 51 -7.67 12.49 -14.32
N LYS A 52 -7.91 13.48 -15.20
CA LYS A 52 -8.77 14.61 -14.88
C LYS A 52 -10.20 14.18 -14.58
N ALA A 53 -10.76 13.23 -15.34
CA ALA A 53 -12.09 12.69 -15.07
C ALA A 53 -12.18 12.00 -13.68
N SER A 54 -11.09 11.38 -13.20
CA SER A 54 -11.04 10.80 -11.85
C SER A 54 -11.08 11.89 -10.77
N ILE A 55 -10.43 13.02 -10.99
CA ILE A 55 -10.46 14.18 -10.10
C ILE A 55 -11.87 14.78 -10.08
N ASP A 56 -12.49 14.98 -11.25
CA ASP A 56 -13.87 15.48 -11.34
C ASP A 56 -14.86 14.56 -10.61
N LEU A 57 -14.64 13.24 -10.68
CA LEU A 57 -15.47 12.29 -9.94
C LEU A 57 -15.31 12.45 -8.43
N ALA A 58 -14.07 12.60 -7.96
CA ALA A 58 -13.77 12.85 -6.54
C ALA A 58 -14.39 14.17 -6.07
N ASN A 59 -14.27 15.25 -6.86
CA ASN A 59 -14.89 16.55 -6.56
C ASN A 59 -16.41 16.44 -6.44
N ARG A 60 -17.07 15.73 -7.35
CA ARG A 60 -18.51 15.46 -7.25
C ARG A 60 -18.89 14.63 -6.02
N ALA A 61 -17.95 13.86 -5.49
CA ALA A 61 -18.14 13.10 -4.25
C ALA A 61 -17.85 13.91 -2.98
N GLY A 62 -17.43 15.18 -3.12
CA GLY A 62 -17.18 16.10 -2.00
C GLY A 62 -15.74 16.03 -1.47
N PHE A 63 -14.79 15.55 -2.29
CA PHE A 63 -13.36 15.69 -2.05
C PHE A 63 -12.84 16.92 -2.79
N GLY A 64 -12.04 17.75 -2.13
CA GLY A 64 -11.50 18.98 -2.70
C GLY A 64 -10.08 18.82 -3.25
N GLU A 65 -9.51 19.95 -3.69
CA GLU A 65 -8.11 20.01 -4.16
C GLU A 65 -7.09 19.62 -3.07
N SER A 66 -7.45 19.78 -1.80
CA SER A 66 -6.65 19.30 -0.68
C SER A 66 -6.58 17.77 -0.61
N ASP A 67 -7.55 17.07 -1.19
CA ASP A 67 -7.61 15.62 -1.18
C ASP A 67 -7.06 15.03 -2.47
N LEU A 68 -7.43 15.58 -3.63
CA LEU A 68 -6.98 15.10 -4.94
C LEU A 68 -6.98 16.26 -5.94
N ARG A 69 -5.83 16.55 -6.53
CA ARG A 69 -5.67 17.64 -7.48
C ARG A 69 -4.86 17.27 -8.72
N TRP A 70 -5.02 18.06 -9.75
CA TRP A 70 -4.19 17.99 -10.94
C TRP A 70 -2.92 18.83 -10.76
N LEU A 71 -1.79 18.28 -11.18
CA LEU A 71 -0.52 18.98 -11.30
C LEU A 71 -0.21 19.19 -12.78
N GLU A 72 0.03 20.43 -13.17
CA GLU A 72 0.54 20.73 -14.51
C GLU A 72 1.98 20.19 -14.66
N PRO A 73 2.48 19.97 -15.90
CA PRO A 73 3.74 19.26 -16.12
C PRO A 73 4.94 19.81 -15.33
N ALA A 74 5.07 21.14 -15.22
CA ALA A 74 6.16 21.77 -14.50
C ALA A 74 6.09 21.55 -12.97
N GLU A 75 4.89 21.52 -12.42
CA GLU A 75 4.66 21.20 -11.01
C GLU A 75 4.84 19.71 -10.76
N ALA A 76 4.27 18.86 -11.60
CA ALA A 76 4.37 17.41 -11.50
C ALA A 76 5.81 16.92 -11.54
N ALA A 77 6.68 17.58 -12.33
CA ALA A 77 8.11 17.26 -12.44
C ALA A 77 8.88 17.45 -11.13
N ARG A 78 8.40 18.29 -10.20
CA ARG A 78 9.00 18.43 -8.87
C ARG A 78 8.72 17.22 -7.95
N HIS A 79 7.62 16.52 -8.22
CA HIS A 79 7.25 15.31 -7.48
C HIS A 79 7.79 14.03 -8.13
N VAL A 80 7.68 13.90 -9.44
CA VAL A 80 8.24 12.77 -10.21
C VAL A 80 8.57 13.22 -11.62
N ALA A 81 9.78 12.92 -12.10
CA ALA A 81 10.28 13.38 -13.39
C ALA A 81 10.57 12.22 -14.36
N PRO A 82 9.56 11.54 -14.92
CA PRO A 82 9.77 10.57 -15.98
C PRO A 82 10.21 11.27 -17.28
N SER A 83 10.77 10.52 -18.23
CA SER A 83 11.25 11.03 -19.52
C SER A 83 10.18 11.76 -20.36
N ARG A 84 8.90 11.48 -20.11
CA ARG A 84 7.75 12.17 -20.70
C ARG A 84 6.72 12.40 -19.62
N LEU A 85 6.27 13.64 -19.48
CA LEU A 85 5.29 14.03 -18.46
C LEU A 85 4.30 15.04 -19.06
N PHE A 86 3.02 14.69 -19.03
CA PHE A 86 1.91 15.52 -19.51
C PHE A 86 1.09 16.10 -18.35
N GLY A 87 1.55 15.94 -17.12
CA GLY A 87 0.90 16.29 -15.87
C GLY A 87 0.69 15.07 -15.00
N ALA A 88 0.10 15.26 -13.84
CA ALA A 88 -0.16 14.19 -12.89
C ALA A 88 -1.39 14.48 -12.03
N SER A 89 -2.00 13.46 -11.45
CA SER A 89 -2.85 13.64 -10.27
C SER A 89 -2.02 13.42 -9.00
N PHE A 90 -2.33 14.17 -7.96
CA PHE A 90 -1.66 14.08 -6.66
C PHE A 90 -2.68 14.03 -5.54
N THR A 91 -2.44 13.16 -4.56
CA THR A 91 -3.13 13.15 -3.27
C THR A 91 -2.11 13.07 -2.14
N PRO A 92 -2.25 13.85 -1.05
CA PRO A 92 -1.39 13.75 0.13
C PRO A 92 -1.72 12.54 1.01
N HIS A 93 -2.81 11.84 0.75
CA HIS A 93 -3.34 10.76 1.58
C HIS A 93 -2.70 9.41 1.26
N CYS A 94 -1.38 9.38 1.20
CA CYS A 94 -0.60 8.16 0.99
C CYS A 94 0.73 8.26 1.73
N ALA A 95 1.24 7.15 2.20
CA ALA A 95 2.52 7.09 2.90
C ALA A 95 3.42 6.00 2.33
N ALA A 96 4.72 6.21 2.43
CA ALA A 96 5.74 5.20 2.22
C ALA A 96 6.14 4.59 3.57
N VAL A 97 6.38 3.30 3.61
CA VAL A 97 6.76 2.55 4.80
C VAL A 97 7.62 1.34 4.43
N ASP A 98 8.50 0.91 5.33
CA ASP A 98 9.14 -0.40 5.25
C ASP A 98 8.19 -1.43 5.88
N PRO A 99 7.59 -2.33 5.08
CA PRO A 99 6.58 -3.26 5.58
C PRO A 99 7.15 -4.30 6.55
N ALA A 100 8.42 -4.69 6.40
CA ALA A 100 9.04 -5.65 7.30
C ALA A 100 9.29 -5.03 8.67
N ARG A 101 9.84 -3.82 8.72
CA ARG A 101 10.03 -3.09 9.98
C ARG A 101 8.70 -2.77 10.66
N LEU A 102 7.68 -2.41 9.89
CA LEU A 102 6.34 -2.16 10.43
C LEU A 102 5.78 -3.41 11.12
N VAL A 103 5.78 -4.55 10.44
CA VAL A 103 5.18 -5.78 10.99
C VAL A 103 5.95 -6.30 12.20
N LEU A 104 7.27 -6.23 12.18
CA LEU A 104 8.10 -6.63 13.33
C LEU A 104 7.90 -5.68 14.52
N GLY A 105 7.82 -4.37 14.26
CA GLY A 105 7.55 -3.37 15.28
C GLY A 105 6.17 -3.53 15.92
N LEU A 106 5.14 -3.82 15.10
CA LEU A 106 3.79 -4.12 15.60
C LEU A 106 3.75 -5.40 16.42
N ALA A 107 4.45 -6.46 15.99
CA ALA A 107 4.55 -7.70 16.77
C ALA A 107 5.14 -7.43 18.16
N ALA A 108 6.27 -6.72 18.22
CA ALA A 108 6.88 -6.32 19.48
C ALA A 108 5.96 -5.43 20.35
N ALA A 109 5.19 -4.53 19.71
CA ALA A 109 4.26 -3.67 20.43
C ALA A 109 3.10 -4.44 21.08
N VAL A 110 2.54 -5.42 20.38
CA VAL A 110 1.44 -6.24 20.93
C VAL A 110 1.94 -7.20 22.01
N GLU A 111 3.15 -7.74 21.87
CA GLU A 111 3.79 -8.57 22.92
C GLU A 111 4.02 -7.77 24.21
N ARG A 112 4.48 -6.51 24.11
CA ARG A 112 4.58 -5.61 25.28
C ARG A 112 3.23 -5.38 25.98
N ARG A 113 2.13 -5.55 25.26
CA ARG A 113 0.75 -5.46 25.80
C ARG A 113 0.20 -6.79 26.30
N GLY A 114 1.02 -7.83 26.36
CA GLY A 114 0.66 -9.14 26.89
C GLY A 114 0.03 -10.10 25.89
N VAL A 115 0.06 -9.76 24.59
CA VAL A 115 -0.35 -10.71 23.55
C VAL A 115 0.72 -11.78 23.42
N VAL A 116 0.32 -13.05 23.40
CA VAL A 116 1.24 -14.18 23.20
C VAL A 116 1.26 -14.54 21.71
N VAL A 117 2.44 -14.46 21.10
CA VAL A 117 2.66 -14.81 19.70
C VAL A 117 3.30 -16.21 19.63
N TYR A 118 2.65 -17.12 18.90
CA TYR A 118 3.16 -18.48 18.67
C TYR A 118 3.65 -18.58 17.21
N GLU A 119 4.95 -18.59 17.02
CA GLU A 119 5.55 -18.85 15.71
C GLU A 119 5.65 -20.34 15.41
N ARG A 120 5.77 -20.69 14.12
CA ARG A 120 5.94 -22.08 13.65
C ARG A 120 4.89 -23.04 14.22
N THR A 121 3.71 -22.51 14.53
CA THR A 121 2.64 -23.23 15.18
C THR A 121 1.46 -23.35 14.21
N PRO A 122 1.39 -24.41 13.41
CA PRO A 122 0.25 -24.59 12.50
C PRO A 122 -1.05 -24.76 13.30
N GLY A 123 -2.04 -23.91 12.99
CA GLY A 123 -3.33 -23.90 13.66
C GLY A 123 -4.47 -24.27 12.72
N ARG A 124 -5.43 -25.04 13.20
CA ARG A 124 -6.68 -25.34 12.51
C ARG A 124 -7.85 -24.82 13.34
N ILE A 125 -8.68 -23.97 12.74
CA ILE A 125 -9.90 -23.47 13.39
C ILE A 125 -10.85 -24.63 13.60
N VAL A 126 -11.33 -24.77 14.82
CA VAL A 126 -12.31 -25.78 15.26
C VAL A 126 -13.34 -25.11 16.17
N PRO A 127 -14.49 -25.75 16.44
CA PRO A 127 -15.42 -25.23 17.43
C PRO A 127 -14.74 -24.94 18.78
N GLY A 128 -14.90 -23.73 19.28
CA GLY A 128 -14.32 -23.26 20.54
C GLY A 128 -12.87 -22.81 20.51
N GLY A 129 -12.23 -22.66 19.30
CA GLY A 129 -10.90 -22.10 19.22
C GLY A 129 -10.03 -22.60 18.07
N VAL A 130 -8.75 -22.83 18.36
CA VAL A 130 -7.75 -23.28 17.38
C VAL A 130 -7.04 -24.51 17.92
N TRP A 131 -7.09 -25.60 17.17
CA TRP A 131 -6.30 -26.80 17.44
C TRP A 131 -4.89 -26.65 16.89
N THR A 132 -3.90 -27.03 17.66
CA THR A 132 -2.47 -27.07 17.27
C THR A 132 -1.85 -28.42 17.67
N PRO A 133 -0.71 -28.80 17.13
CA PRO A 133 0.00 -30.01 17.58
C PRO A 133 0.37 -30.02 19.08
N ALA A 134 0.52 -28.82 19.66
CA ALA A 134 0.84 -28.67 21.09
C ALA A 134 -0.41 -28.61 22.00
N GLY A 135 -1.62 -28.59 21.42
CA GLY A 135 -2.86 -28.56 22.19
C GLY A 135 -3.89 -27.59 21.63
N MET A 136 -4.97 -27.43 22.38
CA MET A 136 -6.10 -26.58 22.03
C MET A 136 -5.96 -25.19 22.62
N ILE A 137 -5.99 -24.16 21.77
CA ILE A 137 -6.14 -22.77 22.19
C ILE A 137 -7.62 -22.43 22.17
N ARG A 138 -8.18 -22.15 23.34
CA ARG A 138 -9.60 -21.79 23.49
C ARG A 138 -9.78 -20.30 23.23
N ALA A 139 -10.79 -19.94 22.44
CA ALA A 139 -11.13 -18.56 22.14
C ALA A 139 -12.62 -18.45 21.76
N ASP A 140 -13.27 -17.40 22.23
CA ASP A 140 -14.64 -17.06 21.87
C ASP A 140 -14.74 -16.57 20.43
N ARG A 141 -13.66 -15.93 19.94
CA ARG A 141 -13.57 -15.40 18.58
C ARG A 141 -12.23 -15.75 17.98
N VAL A 142 -12.23 -16.21 16.74
CA VAL A 142 -11.02 -16.52 15.96
C VAL A 142 -11.02 -15.67 14.70
N VAL A 143 -9.98 -14.87 14.50
CA VAL A 143 -9.77 -14.06 13.29
C VAL A 143 -8.77 -14.78 12.38
N GLN A 144 -9.19 -15.10 11.17
CA GLN A 144 -8.35 -15.70 10.16
C GLN A 144 -7.77 -14.61 9.24
N ALA A 145 -6.56 -14.15 9.50
CA ALA A 145 -5.85 -13.10 8.78
C ALA A 145 -4.68 -13.69 7.97
N VAL A 146 -4.98 -14.50 6.97
CA VAL A 146 -4.00 -15.30 6.20
C VAL A 146 -3.83 -14.82 4.75
N GLU A 147 -4.46 -13.73 4.36
CA GLU A 147 -4.37 -13.06 3.06
C GLU A 147 -4.45 -14.08 1.89
N ALA A 148 -3.53 -14.04 0.90
CA ALA A 148 -3.49 -14.92 -0.27
C ALA A 148 -3.23 -16.39 0.08
N TYR A 149 -2.59 -16.68 1.22
CA TYR A 149 -2.40 -18.06 1.71
C TYR A 149 -3.71 -18.78 1.99
N ARG A 150 -4.82 -18.04 2.03
CA ARG A 150 -6.17 -18.62 2.13
C ARG A 150 -6.43 -19.68 1.05
N THR A 151 -5.84 -19.53 -0.12
CA THR A 151 -5.98 -20.51 -1.23
C THR A 151 -5.42 -21.89 -0.89
N GLN A 152 -4.53 -21.98 0.11
CA GLN A 152 -3.92 -23.24 0.57
C GLN A 152 -4.78 -23.95 1.63
N LEU A 153 -5.79 -23.27 2.17
CA LEU A 153 -6.66 -23.86 3.19
C LEU A 153 -7.72 -24.78 2.58
N PRO A 154 -8.05 -25.92 3.24
CA PRO A 154 -9.06 -26.85 2.77
C PRO A 154 -10.38 -26.15 2.48
N GLY A 155 -10.97 -26.40 1.31
CA GLY A 155 -12.24 -25.81 0.87
C GLY A 155 -12.23 -24.33 0.51
N GLN A 156 -11.06 -23.66 0.58
CA GLN A 156 -10.98 -22.21 0.36
C GLN A 156 -10.20 -21.80 -0.91
N ARG A 157 -9.74 -22.77 -1.69
CA ARG A 157 -8.87 -22.54 -2.87
C ARG A 157 -9.40 -21.50 -3.88
N ARG A 158 -10.72 -21.38 -4.02
CA ARG A 158 -11.38 -20.47 -4.97
C ARG A 158 -12.02 -19.23 -4.33
N ARG A 159 -11.72 -18.96 -3.06
CA ARG A 159 -12.28 -17.80 -2.33
C ARG A 159 -11.60 -16.48 -2.65
N VAL A 160 -10.34 -16.53 -3.07
CA VAL A 160 -9.53 -15.37 -3.47
C VAL A 160 -8.70 -15.73 -4.70
N ILE A 161 -8.34 -14.73 -5.47
CA ILE A 161 -7.42 -14.85 -6.61
C ILE A 161 -6.18 -14.04 -6.25
N PRO A 162 -5.03 -14.66 -5.97
CA PRO A 162 -3.78 -13.95 -5.80
C PRO A 162 -3.38 -13.23 -7.09
N VAL A 163 -3.04 -11.95 -6.98
CA VAL A 163 -2.52 -11.17 -8.11
C VAL A 163 -1.10 -10.77 -7.76
N TYR A 164 -0.14 -11.30 -8.52
CA TYR A 164 1.26 -11.04 -8.27
C TYR A 164 1.70 -9.68 -8.78
N SER A 165 2.54 -9.05 -8.00
CA SER A 165 3.36 -7.92 -8.39
C SER A 165 4.82 -8.32 -8.29
N LEU A 166 5.60 -7.99 -9.30
CA LEU A 166 7.05 -8.15 -9.25
C LEU A 166 7.68 -6.81 -8.89
N MET A 167 8.64 -6.85 -7.99
CA MET A 167 9.38 -5.67 -7.57
C MET A 167 10.88 -5.90 -7.73
N VAL A 168 11.57 -4.84 -8.11
CA VAL A 168 13.02 -4.73 -8.12
C VAL A 168 13.43 -3.56 -7.24
N MET A 169 14.62 -3.65 -6.67
CA MET A 169 15.19 -2.57 -5.86
C MET A 169 16.59 -2.25 -6.39
N THR A 170 16.88 -0.98 -6.57
CA THR A 170 18.22 -0.54 -7.00
C THR A 170 19.23 -0.63 -5.84
N ALA A 171 20.51 -0.51 -6.15
CA ALA A 171 21.47 -0.02 -5.17
C ALA A 171 21.08 1.40 -4.71
N PRO A 172 21.60 1.90 -3.58
CA PRO A 172 21.38 3.29 -3.18
C PRO A 172 21.74 4.27 -4.30
N ILE A 173 20.83 5.20 -4.59
CA ILE A 173 21.01 6.21 -5.62
C ILE A 173 21.64 7.44 -4.97
N PRO A 174 22.70 8.02 -5.52
CA PRO A 174 23.33 9.23 -4.98
C PRO A 174 22.32 10.39 -4.84
N ALA A 175 22.45 11.17 -3.79
CA ALA A 175 21.55 12.32 -3.51
C ALA A 175 21.48 13.31 -4.68
N THR A 176 22.58 13.50 -5.40
CA THR A 176 22.63 14.37 -6.59
C THR A 176 21.74 13.92 -7.74
N MET A 177 21.45 12.64 -7.84
CA MET A 177 20.56 12.10 -8.87
C MET A 177 19.08 12.22 -8.49
N TRP A 178 18.76 12.24 -7.20
CA TRP A 178 17.35 12.38 -6.76
C TRP A 178 16.74 13.72 -7.19
N GLY A 179 17.53 14.76 -7.32
CA GLY A 179 17.06 16.05 -7.88
C GLY A 179 16.54 15.95 -9.32
N GLN A 180 16.98 14.95 -10.10
CA GLN A 180 16.54 14.70 -11.47
C GLN A 180 15.35 13.72 -11.52
N VAL A 181 15.17 12.88 -10.51
CA VAL A 181 14.10 11.88 -10.41
C VAL A 181 12.85 12.47 -9.77
N GLY A 182 13.01 13.38 -8.81
CA GLY A 182 11.95 13.84 -7.91
C GLY A 182 11.88 13.00 -6.64
N LEU A 183 10.67 12.79 -6.13
CA LEU A 183 10.38 12.02 -4.92
C LEU A 183 11.08 12.57 -3.66
N GLY A 184 11.19 13.91 -3.59
CA GLY A 184 11.88 14.61 -2.50
C GLY A 184 11.19 14.47 -1.16
N ALA A 185 9.87 14.40 -1.14
CA ALA A 185 9.06 14.12 0.05
C ALA A 185 8.80 12.61 0.26
N ARG A 186 9.51 11.74 -0.46
CA ARG A 186 9.30 10.30 -0.48
C ARG A 186 7.87 9.92 -0.88
N GLU A 187 7.33 10.64 -1.83
CA GLU A 187 6.08 10.30 -2.47
C GLU A 187 6.16 8.89 -3.07
N THR A 188 5.06 8.17 -3.05
CA THR A 188 4.89 7.01 -3.92
C THR A 188 4.46 7.50 -5.31
N PHE A 189 4.71 6.73 -6.34
CA PHE A 189 4.27 7.06 -7.67
C PHE A 189 3.70 5.86 -8.42
N SER A 190 2.84 6.15 -9.36
CA SER A 190 2.43 5.22 -10.41
C SER A 190 2.24 5.97 -11.74
N ASP A 191 1.99 5.24 -12.79
CA ASP A 191 1.63 5.85 -14.07
C ASP A 191 0.18 5.56 -14.46
N GLY A 192 -0.32 6.34 -15.42
CA GLY A 192 -1.70 6.22 -15.90
C GLY A 192 -1.96 5.03 -16.85
N ARG A 193 -1.12 4.00 -16.92
CA ARG A 193 -1.34 2.80 -17.73
C ARG A 193 -2.35 1.86 -17.08
N HIS A 194 -2.94 0.94 -17.82
CA HIS A 194 -3.80 -0.12 -17.26
C HIS A 194 -2.98 -1.20 -16.54
N LEU A 195 -1.86 -1.61 -17.13
CA LEU A 195 -0.82 -2.36 -16.45
C LEU A 195 0.16 -1.36 -15.85
N ILE A 196 -0.14 -0.89 -14.66
CA ILE A 196 0.60 0.17 -13.99
C ILE A 196 2.00 -0.29 -13.59
N ILE A 197 2.94 0.63 -13.65
CA ILE A 197 4.16 0.60 -12.86
C ILE A 197 3.95 1.47 -11.63
N TYR A 198 4.69 1.19 -10.59
CA TYR A 198 4.66 1.96 -9.36
C TYR A 198 6.00 1.87 -8.65
N GLY A 199 6.23 2.77 -7.74
CA GLY A 199 7.46 2.76 -6.96
C GLY A 199 7.47 3.83 -5.89
N GLN A 200 8.59 3.84 -5.17
CA GLN A 200 8.88 4.82 -4.14
C GLN A 200 10.38 4.93 -3.89
N ARG A 201 10.80 6.04 -3.33
CA ARG A 201 12.12 6.20 -2.74
C ARG A 201 12.09 5.61 -1.32
N THR A 202 13.00 4.67 -1.04
CA THR A 202 13.15 4.08 0.29
C THR A 202 13.89 5.02 1.26
N ALA A 203 13.88 4.68 2.56
CA ALA A 203 14.57 5.47 3.57
C ALA A 203 16.12 5.46 3.40
N ASP A 204 16.65 4.44 2.74
CA ASP A 204 18.08 4.28 2.41
C ASP A 204 18.41 4.65 0.95
N ASP A 205 17.61 5.55 0.36
CA ASP A 205 17.83 6.15 -0.95
C ASP A 205 17.89 5.17 -2.14
N ARG A 206 17.13 4.07 -2.07
CA ARG A 206 16.92 3.17 -3.19
C ARG A 206 15.63 3.49 -3.92
N MET A 207 15.55 3.11 -5.18
CA MET A 207 14.28 3.05 -5.90
C MET A 207 13.70 1.64 -5.74
N ALA A 208 12.62 1.50 -5.00
CA ALA A 208 11.76 0.33 -5.08
C ALA A 208 10.80 0.52 -6.26
N PHE A 209 10.88 -0.35 -7.25
CA PHE A 209 10.14 -0.22 -8.50
C PHE A 209 9.41 -1.53 -8.81
N GLY A 210 8.13 -1.44 -9.08
CA GLY A 210 7.30 -2.60 -9.34
C GLY A 210 6.34 -2.43 -10.49
N GLY A 211 5.75 -3.54 -10.89
CA GLY A 211 4.71 -3.56 -11.90
C GLY A 211 3.70 -4.67 -11.65
N ARG A 212 2.48 -4.44 -12.09
CA ARG A 212 1.41 -5.44 -12.05
C ARG A 212 1.43 -6.28 -13.30
N GLY A 213 1.00 -7.55 -13.19
CA GLY A 213 0.75 -8.40 -14.35
C GLY A 213 1.61 -9.65 -14.44
N ALA A 214 2.25 -10.06 -13.33
CA ALA A 214 2.85 -11.40 -13.29
C ALA A 214 1.75 -12.47 -13.41
N PRO A 215 1.91 -13.49 -14.29
CA PRO A 215 0.92 -14.55 -14.45
C PRO A 215 0.79 -15.34 -13.15
N TYR A 216 -0.44 -15.63 -12.76
CA TYR A 216 -0.74 -16.56 -11.68
C TYR A 216 -1.37 -17.82 -12.25
N HIS A 217 -0.76 -18.95 -12.00
CA HIS A 217 -1.33 -20.26 -12.31
C HIS A 217 -1.93 -20.87 -11.04
N TYR A 218 -3.18 -21.27 -11.09
CA TYR A 218 -3.88 -21.86 -9.95
C TYR A 218 -3.10 -23.05 -9.38
N GLY A 219 -2.69 -22.93 -8.12
CA GLY A 219 -1.87 -23.92 -7.43
C GLY A 219 -0.36 -23.65 -7.47
N SER A 220 0.08 -22.50 -8.03
CA SER A 220 1.46 -22.05 -7.85
C SER A 220 1.78 -21.85 -6.37
N ALA A 221 3.00 -22.11 -5.96
CA ALA A 221 3.49 -21.72 -4.64
C ALA A 221 3.44 -20.19 -4.52
N ILE A 222 3.03 -19.70 -3.37
CA ILE A 222 3.04 -18.28 -3.00
C ILE A 222 4.35 -18.02 -2.26
#